data_a3d43a38a3bde39cef0c267422ef835c
#
_entry.id   a3d43a38a3bde39cef0c267422ef835c
#
_cell.length_a   1.000
_cell.length_b   1.000
_cell.length_c   1.000
_cell.angle_alpha   90.00
_cell.angle_beta   90.00
_cell.angle_gamma   90.00
#
_symmetry.space_group_name_H-M   'P 1'
#
loop_
_entity.id
_entity.type
_entity.pdbx_description
1 polymer ?
#
loop_
_entity_poly.entity_id
_entity_poly.type
_entity_poly.pdbx_seq_one_letter_code
_entity_poly.pdbx_strand_id
1 'polypeptide(L)'
;MTQYTPSSSEPGQRPPSFWNSSHGLSSWLFTLDHKRIGVMYLAFVWFAFMLGGVFALLVRTELLTAGKTIVDPDTYNQLFTLHGAVMVFLVIIPSIPASLGNIILPIQLGAKDVAFPRINLASFYIYVIGALIALYSIFSGAVDTGWTFYTPYSTTSNSSVSTMVLAAFILGFSSIFTGLNFIATVHRLRAPGMTFFRMPLFVWALYATSVIQILATPVLGITLLLLIAERVLHVGI
;
A
#
# COMPACT_ATOMS: atom_id res chain seq x y z
N MET A 1 -12.85 26.53 10.58
CA MET A 1 -11.48 26.86 11.05
C MET A 1 -11.55 26.92 12.58
N THR A 2 -11.30 25.81 13.27
CA THR A 2 -11.17 25.80 14.72
C THR A 2 -9.72 26.15 15.04
N GLN A 3 -9.51 27.34 15.60
CA GLN A 3 -8.23 27.77 16.12
C GLN A 3 -7.86 26.84 17.31
N TYR A 4 -6.73 26.16 17.15
CA TYR A 4 -6.06 25.47 18.25
C TYR A 4 -5.50 26.54 19.19
N THR A 5 -6.13 26.74 20.32
CA THR A 5 -5.53 27.45 21.46
C THR A 5 -4.56 26.47 22.13
N PRO A 6 -3.26 26.79 22.24
CA PRO A 6 -2.35 25.97 23.03
C PRO A 6 -2.79 26.08 24.50
N SER A 7 -3.12 24.93 25.10
CA SER A 7 -3.29 24.86 26.57
C SER A 7 -1.99 25.30 27.21
N SER A 8 -2.08 26.20 28.19
CA SER A 8 -0.98 26.66 29.03
C SER A 8 -0.28 25.44 29.65
N SER A 9 0.84 25.04 29.05
CA SER A 9 1.71 24.02 29.65
C SER A 9 2.39 24.63 30.87
N GLU A 10 2.34 23.93 32.02
CA GLU A 10 3.12 24.26 33.18
C GLU A 10 4.61 24.41 32.85
N PRO A 11 5.33 25.33 33.47
CA PRO A 11 6.76 25.53 33.21
C PRO A 11 7.53 24.23 33.54
N GLY A 12 8.07 23.58 32.52
CA GLY A 12 8.85 22.32 32.63
C GLY A 12 8.27 21.09 31.92
N GLN A 13 7.03 21.10 31.44
CA GLN A 13 6.50 20.01 30.66
C GLN A 13 6.92 20.15 29.17
N ARG A 14 7.58 19.12 28.65
CA ARG A 14 7.87 19.05 27.21
C ARG A 14 6.56 19.03 26.41
N PRO A 15 6.44 19.77 25.31
CA PRO A 15 5.24 19.74 24.50
C PRO A 15 4.96 18.30 24.05
N PRO A 16 3.69 17.86 24.02
CA PRO A 16 3.35 16.51 23.63
C PRO A 16 3.86 16.22 22.22
N SER A 17 4.69 15.19 22.09
CA SER A 17 5.14 14.67 20.79
C SER A 17 4.07 13.76 20.19
N PHE A 18 4.14 13.48 18.88
CA PHE A 18 3.18 12.56 18.26
C PHE A 18 3.24 11.13 18.83
N TRP A 19 4.32 10.75 19.53
CA TRP A 19 4.46 9.47 20.21
C TRP A 19 3.69 9.41 21.53
N ASN A 20 3.68 10.48 22.29
CA ASN A 20 3.15 10.52 23.66
C ASN A 20 1.91 11.43 23.83
N SER A 21 1.37 11.97 22.74
CA SER A 21 0.20 12.85 22.79
C SER A 21 -1.10 12.15 23.22
N SER A 22 -1.18 10.83 23.04
CA SER A 22 -2.30 9.99 23.49
C SER A 22 -1.87 8.53 23.54
N HIS A 23 -2.37 7.77 24.51
CA HIS A 23 -2.03 6.36 24.74
C HIS A 23 -3.18 5.44 24.33
N GLY A 24 -2.84 4.19 23.97
CA GLY A 24 -3.77 3.13 23.60
C GLY A 24 -3.94 2.90 22.10
N LEU A 25 -4.33 1.69 21.73
CA LEU A 25 -4.52 1.25 20.33
C LEU A 25 -5.56 2.08 19.60
N SER A 26 -6.66 2.46 20.27
CA SER A 26 -7.71 3.29 19.65
C SER A 26 -7.19 4.65 19.20
N SER A 27 -6.22 5.24 19.91
CA SER A 27 -5.63 6.52 19.52
C SER A 27 -4.79 6.45 18.25
N TRP A 28 -4.27 5.27 17.92
CA TRP A 28 -3.56 5.01 16.67
C TRP A 28 -4.54 4.69 15.54
N LEU A 29 -5.51 3.80 15.79
CA LEU A 29 -6.46 3.40 14.77
C LEU A 29 -7.31 4.56 14.24
N PHE A 30 -7.73 5.50 15.09
CA PHE A 30 -8.55 6.64 14.68
C PHE A 30 -7.74 7.94 14.54
N THR A 31 -6.42 7.84 14.37
CA THR A 31 -5.56 9.01 14.21
C THR A 31 -5.78 9.71 12.87
N LEU A 32 -5.71 11.04 12.89
CA LEU A 32 -5.66 11.84 11.67
C LEU A 32 -4.24 12.38 11.40
N ASP A 33 -3.28 12.11 12.28
CA ASP A 33 -1.89 12.55 12.14
C ASP A 33 -1.19 11.74 11.05
N HIS A 34 -0.69 12.41 10.02
CA HIS A 34 -0.01 11.80 8.88
C HIS A 34 1.21 10.96 9.29
N LYS A 35 1.92 11.34 10.36
CA LYS A 35 3.11 10.59 10.83
C LYS A 35 2.71 9.25 11.41
N ARG A 36 1.65 9.20 12.24
CA ARG A 36 1.14 7.93 12.78
C ARG A 36 0.60 7.03 11.69
N ILE A 37 -0.11 7.59 10.71
CA ILE A 37 -0.60 6.84 9.54
C ILE A 37 0.59 6.27 8.75
N GLY A 38 1.63 7.08 8.50
CA GLY A 38 2.85 6.63 7.84
C GLY A 38 3.57 5.50 8.59
N VAL A 39 3.62 5.57 9.92
CA VAL A 39 4.19 4.49 10.77
C VAL A 39 3.33 3.22 10.73
N MET A 40 2.01 3.34 10.73
CA MET A 40 1.11 2.18 10.57
C MET A 40 1.32 1.51 9.21
N TYR A 41 1.40 2.26 8.13
CA TYR A 41 1.78 1.72 6.81
C TYR A 41 3.14 1.03 6.85
N LEU A 42 4.15 1.66 7.47
CA LEU A 42 5.49 1.07 7.58
C LEU A 42 5.47 -0.29 8.29
N ALA A 43 4.72 -0.40 9.37
CA ALA A 43 4.60 -1.67 10.12
C ALA A 43 3.97 -2.77 9.27
N PHE A 44 2.89 -2.47 8.54
CA PHE A 44 2.24 -3.43 7.64
C PHE A 44 3.12 -3.80 6.44
N VAL A 45 3.80 -2.82 5.83
CA VAL A 45 4.75 -3.04 4.73
C VAL A 45 5.90 -3.94 5.19
N TRP A 46 6.44 -3.69 6.40
CA TRP A 46 7.51 -4.51 6.95
C TRP A 46 7.07 -5.95 7.21
N PHE A 47 5.87 -6.14 7.76
CA PHE A 47 5.28 -7.48 7.93
C PHE A 47 5.11 -8.19 6.58
N ALA A 48 4.56 -7.51 5.56
CA ALA A 48 4.40 -8.05 4.22
C ALA A 48 5.77 -8.37 3.57
N PHE A 49 6.79 -7.53 3.81
CA PHE A 49 8.15 -7.79 3.34
C PHE A 49 8.75 -9.06 3.96
N MET A 50 8.56 -9.26 5.26
CA MET A 50 9.01 -10.49 5.91
C MET A 50 8.28 -11.72 5.34
N LEU A 51 6.97 -11.64 5.16
CA LEU A 51 6.18 -12.72 4.57
C LEU A 51 6.63 -13.05 3.14
N GLY A 52 6.74 -12.04 2.28
CA GLY A 52 7.24 -12.20 0.91
C GLY A 52 8.69 -12.73 0.88
N GLY A 53 9.52 -12.30 1.83
CA GLY A 53 10.87 -12.81 2.01
C GLY A 53 10.92 -14.31 2.36
N VAL A 54 10.02 -14.78 3.22
CA VAL A 54 9.88 -16.22 3.54
C VAL A 54 9.54 -17.01 2.29
N PHE A 55 8.59 -16.53 1.46
CA PHE A 55 8.25 -17.20 0.19
C PHE A 55 9.47 -17.28 -0.75
N ALA A 56 10.24 -16.19 -0.87
CA ALA A 56 11.47 -16.19 -1.67
C ALA A 56 12.51 -17.16 -1.16
N LEU A 57 12.69 -17.25 0.17
CA LEU A 57 13.61 -18.20 0.77
C LEU A 57 13.21 -19.65 0.49
N LEU A 58 11.94 -19.98 0.59
CA LEU A 58 11.43 -21.31 0.26
C LEU A 58 11.67 -21.67 -1.20
N VAL A 59 11.33 -20.76 -2.13
CA VAL A 59 11.61 -20.90 -3.57
C VAL A 59 13.11 -21.11 -3.80
N ARG A 60 13.96 -20.31 -3.15
CA ARG A 60 15.42 -20.43 -3.33
C ARG A 60 15.98 -21.72 -2.74
N THR A 61 15.45 -22.17 -1.60
CA THR A 61 15.89 -23.42 -0.96
C THR A 61 15.53 -24.63 -1.83
N GLU A 62 14.35 -24.63 -2.48
CA GLU A 62 13.97 -25.70 -3.42
C GLU A 62 14.98 -25.84 -4.57
N LEU A 63 15.58 -24.76 -5.02
CA LEU A 63 16.55 -24.74 -6.11
C LEU A 63 17.99 -25.09 -5.72
N LEU A 64 18.25 -25.50 -4.46
CA LEU A 64 19.60 -25.89 -4.03
C LEU A 64 20.06 -27.20 -4.64
N THR A 65 19.14 -28.12 -4.92
CA THR A 65 19.42 -29.42 -5.53
C THR A 65 18.55 -29.64 -6.76
N ALA A 66 19.02 -30.48 -7.67
CA ALA A 66 18.25 -30.85 -8.84
C ALA A 66 17.06 -31.76 -8.47
N GLY A 67 15.88 -31.48 -9.02
CA GLY A 67 14.66 -32.23 -8.78
C GLY A 67 13.88 -31.74 -7.56
N LYS A 68 12.83 -32.46 -7.19
CA LYS A 68 11.96 -32.13 -6.04
C LYS A 68 12.72 -32.37 -4.74
N THR A 69 12.82 -31.35 -3.88
CA THR A 69 13.55 -31.42 -2.61
C THR A 69 12.61 -31.21 -1.41
N ILE A 70 11.88 -30.11 -1.36
CA ILE A 70 11.08 -29.67 -0.20
C ILE A 70 9.59 -29.62 -0.57
N VAL A 71 9.29 -29.03 -1.76
CA VAL A 71 7.92 -28.78 -2.21
C VAL A 71 7.67 -29.44 -3.56
N ASP A 72 6.39 -29.70 -3.89
CA ASP A 72 5.99 -30.13 -5.22
C ASP A 72 5.93 -28.94 -6.19
N PRO A 73 5.88 -29.19 -7.52
CA PRO A 73 5.86 -28.14 -8.52
C PRO A 73 4.70 -27.15 -8.38
N ASP A 74 3.53 -27.62 -7.94
CA ASP A 74 2.35 -26.76 -7.78
C ASP A 74 2.56 -25.80 -6.61
N THR A 75 3.03 -26.29 -5.48
CA THR A 75 3.39 -25.48 -4.31
C THR A 75 4.53 -24.49 -4.65
N TYR A 76 5.52 -24.92 -5.44
CA TYR A 76 6.59 -24.04 -5.91
C TYR A 76 6.03 -22.85 -6.73
N ASN A 77 5.13 -23.13 -7.69
CA ASN A 77 4.49 -22.09 -8.51
C ASN A 77 3.64 -21.13 -7.67
N GLN A 78 2.96 -21.66 -6.63
CA GLN A 78 2.21 -20.86 -5.69
C GLN A 78 3.13 -19.94 -4.86
N LEU A 79 4.22 -20.46 -4.30
CA LEU A 79 5.20 -19.68 -3.53
C LEU A 79 5.83 -18.58 -4.39
N PHE A 80 6.18 -18.90 -5.63
CA PHE A 80 6.72 -17.94 -6.60
C PHE A 80 5.73 -16.80 -6.88
N THR A 81 4.47 -17.15 -7.13
CA THR A 81 3.40 -16.17 -7.39
C THR A 81 3.12 -15.31 -6.17
N LEU A 82 3.01 -15.93 -4.98
CA LEU A 82 2.73 -15.23 -3.73
C LEU A 82 3.87 -14.29 -3.34
N HIS A 83 5.13 -14.72 -3.54
CA HIS A 83 6.27 -13.80 -3.39
C HIS A 83 6.10 -12.57 -4.26
N GLY A 84 5.87 -12.75 -5.55
CA GLY A 84 5.71 -11.65 -6.50
C GLY A 84 4.53 -10.74 -6.15
N ALA A 85 3.35 -11.30 -5.89
CA ALA A 85 2.14 -10.55 -5.57
C ALA A 85 2.28 -9.74 -4.26
N VAL A 86 2.79 -10.36 -3.20
CA VAL A 86 3.01 -9.68 -1.90
C VAL A 86 4.04 -8.57 -2.06
N MET A 87 5.18 -8.86 -2.72
CA MET A 87 6.23 -7.85 -2.89
C MET A 87 5.79 -6.67 -3.75
N VAL A 88 5.04 -6.89 -4.81
CA VAL A 88 4.57 -5.80 -5.67
C VAL A 88 3.46 -5.01 -5.00
N PHE A 89 2.37 -5.66 -4.61
CA PHE A 89 1.15 -4.95 -4.19
C PHE A 89 1.17 -4.49 -2.74
N LEU A 90 1.82 -5.23 -1.85
CA LEU A 90 1.83 -4.91 -0.41
C LEU A 90 3.14 -4.29 0.07
N VAL A 91 4.23 -4.38 -0.70
CA VAL A 91 5.53 -3.82 -0.29
C VAL A 91 5.96 -2.67 -1.20
N ILE A 92 6.27 -2.93 -2.47
CA ILE A 92 6.93 -1.94 -3.34
C ILE A 92 6.04 -0.71 -3.54
N ILE A 93 4.78 -0.92 -3.92
CA ILE A 93 3.85 0.18 -4.22
C ILE A 93 3.60 1.07 -3.00
N PRO A 94 3.26 0.55 -1.79
CA PRO A 94 2.95 1.42 -0.65
C PRO A 94 4.16 1.90 0.15
N SER A 95 5.33 1.25 0.05
CA SER A 95 6.47 1.51 0.94
C SER A 95 6.95 2.96 0.92
N ILE A 96 7.22 3.51 -0.25
CA ILE A 96 7.73 4.88 -0.38
C ILE A 96 6.58 5.89 -0.31
N PRO A 97 5.54 5.84 -1.16
CA PRO A 97 4.52 6.89 -1.13
C PRO A 97 3.65 6.82 0.14
N ALA A 98 3.05 5.68 0.46
CA ALA A 98 2.09 5.62 1.56
C ALA A 98 2.73 5.61 2.95
N SER A 99 3.95 5.09 3.11
CA SER A 99 4.67 5.09 4.38
C SER A 99 5.56 6.33 4.52
N LEU A 100 6.72 6.36 3.83
CA LEU A 100 7.69 7.45 3.96
C LEU A 100 7.15 8.77 3.44
N GLY A 101 6.36 8.75 2.35
CA GLY A 101 5.74 9.93 1.79
C GLY A 101 4.80 10.62 2.78
N ASN A 102 3.98 9.87 3.51
CA ASN A 102 3.13 10.43 4.56
C ASN A 102 3.94 11.14 5.65
N ILE A 103 5.10 10.61 6.02
CA ILE A 103 5.93 11.22 7.06
C ILE A 103 6.66 12.46 6.52
N ILE A 104 7.29 12.34 5.36
CA ILE A 104 8.30 13.29 4.88
C ILE A 104 7.69 14.42 4.05
N LEU A 105 6.67 14.14 3.22
CA LEU A 105 6.10 15.12 2.29
C LEU A 105 5.60 16.40 2.98
N PRO A 106 4.76 16.35 4.03
CA PRO A 106 4.31 17.56 4.70
C PRO A 106 5.48 18.33 5.34
N ILE A 107 6.45 17.62 5.92
CA ILE A 107 7.63 18.24 6.55
C ILE A 107 8.43 19.03 5.51
N GLN A 108 8.72 18.43 4.35
CA GLN A 108 9.50 19.09 3.29
C GLN A 108 8.74 20.23 2.61
N LEU A 109 7.42 20.20 2.62
CA LEU A 109 6.57 21.29 2.12
C LEU A 109 6.39 22.42 3.12
N GLY A 110 6.79 22.23 4.39
CA GLY A 110 6.50 23.16 5.48
C GLY A 110 5.02 23.14 5.88
N ALA A 111 4.30 22.07 5.55
CA ALA A 111 2.89 21.87 5.90
C ALA A 111 2.76 21.20 7.27
N LYS A 112 1.69 21.55 8.00
CA LYS A 112 1.39 20.93 9.30
C LYS A 112 0.90 19.49 9.15
N ASP A 113 0.15 19.21 8.08
CA ASP A 113 -0.43 17.90 7.78
C ASP A 113 -0.68 17.78 6.27
N VAL A 114 -1.16 16.62 5.80
CA VAL A 114 -1.66 16.43 4.45
C VAL A 114 -2.98 17.17 4.22
N ALA A 115 -3.36 17.42 2.96
CA ALA A 115 -4.56 18.21 2.63
C ALA A 115 -5.87 17.56 3.13
N PHE A 116 -5.95 16.24 3.10
CA PHE A 116 -7.15 15.49 3.49
C PHE A 116 -6.82 14.37 4.49
N PRO A 117 -6.69 14.67 5.80
CA PRO A 117 -6.30 13.68 6.82
C PRO A 117 -7.28 12.49 6.93
N ARG A 118 -8.59 12.73 6.71
CA ARG A 118 -9.60 11.66 6.72
C ARG A 118 -9.47 10.71 5.54
N ILE A 119 -9.17 11.22 4.35
CA ILE A 119 -8.91 10.39 3.16
C ILE A 119 -7.62 9.60 3.36
N ASN A 120 -6.62 10.19 4.01
CA ASN A 120 -5.38 9.52 4.36
C ASN A 120 -5.62 8.30 5.27
N LEU A 121 -6.42 8.46 6.31
CA LEU A 121 -6.80 7.35 7.18
C LEU A 121 -7.65 6.30 6.43
N ALA A 122 -8.58 6.74 5.58
CA ALA A 122 -9.38 5.83 4.76
C ALA A 122 -8.51 5.01 3.80
N SER A 123 -7.49 5.61 3.18
CA SER A 123 -6.54 4.89 2.31
C SER A 123 -5.82 3.77 3.07
N PHE A 124 -5.43 4.02 4.32
CA PHE A 124 -4.83 2.99 5.18
C PHE A 124 -5.79 1.84 5.45
N TYR A 125 -7.05 2.10 5.78
CA TYR A 125 -8.03 1.04 6.01
C TYR A 125 -8.31 0.21 4.76
N ILE A 126 -8.43 0.85 3.59
CA ILE A 126 -8.58 0.16 2.32
C ILE A 126 -7.36 -0.73 2.03
N TYR A 127 -6.16 -0.24 2.32
CA TYR A 127 -4.93 -1.04 2.22
C TYR A 127 -4.99 -2.28 3.12
N VAL A 128 -5.39 -2.13 4.38
CA VAL A 128 -5.52 -3.24 5.34
C VAL A 128 -6.55 -4.27 4.85
N ILE A 129 -7.70 -3.81 4.37
CA ILE A 129 -8.75 -4.71 3.81
C ILE A 129 -8.20 -5.48 2.62
N GLY A 130 -7.55 -4.81 1.67
CA GLY A 130 -6.93 -5.46 0.51
C GLY A 130 -5.85 -6.47 0.93
N ALA A 131 -5.01 -6.12 1.91
CA ALA A 131 -3.99 -7.00 2.45
C ALA A 131 -4.60 -8.27 3.10
N LEU A 132 -5.68 -8.12 3.87
CA LEU A 132 -6.38 -9.26 4.49
C LEU A 132 -7.00 -10.18 3.44
N ILE A 133 -7.58 -9.65 2.37
CA ILE A 133 -8.11 -10.44 1.25
C ILE A 133 -6.97 -11.17 0.52
N ALA A 134 -5.83 -10.51 0.30
CA ALA A 134 -4.63 -11.12 -0.28
C ALA A 134 -4.11 -12.28 0.60
N LEU A 135 -4.05 -12.08 1.91
CA LEU A 135 -3.69 -13.15 2.85
C LEU A 135 -4.69 -14.30 2.84
N TYR A 136 -5.98 -13.99 2.78
CA TYR A 136 -7.03 -15.02 2.67
C TYR A 136 -6.86 -15.89 1.42
N SER A 137 -6.41 -15.32 0.28
CA SER A 137 -6.19 -16.09 -0.95
C SER A 137 -5.14 -17.20 -0.78
N ILE A 138 -4.18 -17.02 0.14
CA ILE A 138 -3.16 -18.05 0.46
C ILE A 138 -3.83 -19.32 1.03
N PHE A 139 -4.82 -19.14 1.90
CA PHE A 139 -5.51 -20.23 2.57
C PHE A 139 -6.66 -20.82 1.73
N SER A 140 -7.20 -20.09 0.77
CA SER A 140 -8.32 -20.48 -0.07
C SER A 140 -7.93 -21.21 -1.37
N GLY A 141 -6.70 -21.69 -1.47
CA GLY A 141 -6.19 -22.43 -2.64
C GLY A 141 -4.99 -21.78 -3.32
N ALA A 142 -4.43 -20.75 -2.69
CA ALA A 142 -3.28 -19.99 -3.14
C ALA A 142 -3.41 -19.48 -4.59
N VAL A 143 -2.36 -19.02 -5.23
CA VAL A 143 -2.35 -18.55 -6.63
C VAL A 143 -1.07 -19.02 -7.30
N ASP A 144 -1.16 -19.56 -8.50
CA ASP A 144 -0.07 -20.19 -9.24
C ASP A 144 0.24 -19.52 -10.59
N THR A 145 -0.47 -18.43 -10.92
CA THR A 145 -0.49 -17.82 -12.26
C THR A 145 0.57 -16.74 -12.49
N GLY A 146 1.44 -16.52 -11.54
CA GLY A 146 2.29 -15.34 -11.50
C GLY A 146 1.55 -14.07 -11.05
N TRP A 147 2.28 -13.07 -10.55
CA TRP A 147 1.72 -11.82 -10.03
C TRP A 147 1.09 -10.91 -11.11
N THR A 148 1.37 -11.18 -12.37
CA THR A 148 0.79 -10.47 -13.52
C THR A 148 -0.56 -11.03 -13.95
N PHE A 149 -0.96 -12.19 -13.43
CA PHE A 149 -2.23 -12.88 -13.75
C PHE A 149 -2.44 -13.05 -15.25
N TYR A 150 -1.42 -13.56 -15.96
CA TYR A 150 -1.41 -13.61 -17.42
C TYR A 150 -2.43 -14.61 -17.97
N THR A 151 -3.24 -14.16 -18.92
CA THR A 151 -4.21 -14.98 -19.66
C THR A 151 -3.52 -15.79 -20.76
N PRO A 152 -4.01 -16.98 -21.14
CA PRO A 152 -5.27 -17.62 -20.69
C PRO A 152 -5.15 -18.45 -19.41
N TYR A 153 -3.94 -18.66 -18.87
CA TYR A 153 -3.76 -19.53 -17.72
C TYR A 153 -4.51 -19.02 -16.47
N SER A 154 -4.48 -17.70 -16.24
CA SER A 154 -5.20 -17.09 -15.12
C SER A 154 -6.72 -17.21 -15.24
N THR A 155 -7.29 -17.40 -16.42
CA THR A 155 -8.74 -17.62 -16.60
C THR A 155 -9.16 -19.05 -16.36
N THR A 156 -8.28 -20.02 -16.57
CA THR A 156 -8.58 -21.48 -16.52
C THR A 156 -8.08 -22.17 -15.25
N SER A 157 -7.08 -21.61 -14.55
CA SER A 157 -6.53 -22.16 -13.31
C SER A 157 -7.61 -22.29 -12.23
N ASN A 158 -7.57 -23.41 -11.47
CA ASN A 158 -8.45 -23.67 -10.33
C ASN A 158 -8.00 -22.96 -9.04
N SER A 159 -6.89 -22.22 -9.07
CA SER A 159 -6.36 -21.49 -7.93
C SER A 159 -7.17 -20.23 -7.60
N SER A 160 -6.92 -19.62 -6.44
CA SER A 160 -7.65 -18.45 -5.91
C SER A 160 -7.33 -17.12 -6.62
N VAL A 161 -7.20 -17.15 -7.95
CA VAL A 161 -6.89 -15.98 -8.78
C VAL A 161 -7.89 -14.85 -8.53
N SER A 162 -9.20 -15.14 -8.56
CA SER A 162 -10.24 -14.12 -8.37
C SER A 162 -10.10 -13.36 -7.05
N THR A 163 -9.76 -14.07 -5.97
CA THR A 163 -9.58 -13.46 -4.64
C THR A 163 -8.35 -12.54 -4.60
N MET A 164 -7.22 -12.99 -5.15
CA MET A 164 -6.00 -12.18 -5.19
C MET A 164 -6.16 -10.96 -6.11
N VAL A 165 -6.81 -11.13 -7.25
CA VAL A 165 -7.10 -10.05 -8.20
C VAL A 165 -8.05 -9.02 -7.56
N LEU A 166 -9.07 -9.47 -6.80
CA LEU A 166 -9.94 -8.57 -6.03
C LEU A 166 -9.14 -7.80 -4.97
N ALA A 167 -8.22 -8.46 -4.28
CA ALA A 167 -7.31 -7.79 -3.34
C ALA A 167 -6.49 -6.70 -4.01
N ALA A 168 -5.86 -7.00 -5.14
CA ALA A 168 -5.07 -6.03 -5.91
C ALA A 168 -5.93 -4.85 -6.40
N PHE A 169 -7.16 -5.12 -6.84
CA PHE A 169 -8.13 -4.08 -7.21
C PHE A 169 -8.45 -3.13 -6.04
N ILE A 170 -8.73 -3.68 -4.85
CA ILE A 170 -9.01 -2.88 -3.64
C ILE A 170 -7.76 -2.07 -3.23
N LEU A 171 -6.56 -2.67 -3.28
CA LEU A 171 -5.31 -1.97 -3.01
C LEU A 171 -5.08 -0.78 -3.95
N GLY A 172 -5.57 -0.88 -5.19
CA GLY A 172 -5.55 0.20 -6.17
C GLY A 172 -6.28 1.46 -5.66
N PHE A 173 -7.43 1.33 -5.01
CA PHE A 173 -8.14 2.49 -4.43
C PHE A 173 -7.34 3.17 -3.31
N SER A 174 -6.65 2.39 -2.48
CA SER A 174 -5.74 2.96 -1.48
C SER A 174 -4.67 3.85 -2.11
N SER A 175 -4.07 3.38 -3.21
CA SER A 175 -3.08 4.14 -3.97
C SER A 175 -3.65 5.42 -4.60
N ILE A 176 -4.84 5.35 -5.19
CA ILE A 176 -5.52 6.53 -5.77
C ILE A 176 -5.79 7.57 -4.68
N PHE A 177 -6.30 7.18 -3.51
CA PHE A 177 -6.59 8.11 -2.42
C PHE A 177 -5.32 8.77 -1.87
N THR A 178 -4.24 8.01 -1.74
CA THR A 178 -2.92 8.56 -1.37
C THR A 178 -2.43 9.56 -2.43
N GLY A 179 -2.52 9.21 -3.71
CA GLY A 179 -2.11 10.07 -4.81
C GLY A 179 -2.90 11.38 -4.87
N LEU A 180 -4.23 11.32 -4.77
CA LEU A 180 -5.10 12.51 -4.72
C LEU A 180 -4.74 13.43 -3.55
N ASN A 181 -4.49 12.84 -2.38
CA ASN A 181 -4.14 13.60 -1.19
C ASN A 181 -2.79 14.29 -1.35
N PHE A 182 -1.79 13.62 -1.90
CA PHE A 182 -0.46 14.21 -2.11
C PHE A 182 -0.47 15.30 -3.16
N ILE A 183 -1.17 15.14 -4.28
CA ILE A 183 -1.33 16.20 -5.27
C ILE A 183 -1.98 17.44 -4.63
N ALA A 184 -3.07 17.24 -3.89
CA ALA A 184 -3.74 18.35 -3.20
C ALA A 184 -2.84 19.02 -2.16
N THR A 185 -2.04 18.24 -1.42
CA THR A 185 -1.07 18.74 -0.43
C THR A 185 -0.01 19.61 -1.10
N VAL A 186 0.58 19.12 -2.19
CA VAL A 186 1.58 19.87 -2.96
C VAL A 186 1.00 21.17 -3.55
N HIS A 187 -0.23 21.13 -4.05
CA HIS A 187 -0.83 22.34 -4.65
C HIS A 187 -1.26 23.39 -3.62
N ARG A 188 -1.79 22.96 -2.47
CA ARG A 188 -2.47 23.86 -1.52
C ARG A 188 -1.66 24.23 -0.29
N LEU A 189 -0.71 23.38 0.12
CA LEU A 189 -0.08 23.50 1.44
C LEU A 189 1.43 23.76 1.37
N ARG A 190 1.99 24.14 0.22
CA ARG A 190 3.39 24.58 0.14
C ARG A 190 3.60 25.83 0.99
N ALA A 191 4.75 25.89 1.64
CA ALA A 191 5.16 27.06 2.40
C ALA A 191 5.20 28.33 1.50
N PRO A 192 4.87 29.51 2.04
CA PRO A 192 4.97 30.77 1.30
C PRO A 192 6.34 30.93 0.65
N GLY A 193 6.36 31.30 -0.64
CA GLY A 193 7.61 31.44 -1.41
C GLY A 193 8.18 30.15 -2.00
N MET A 194 7.65 28.98 -1.67
CA MET A 194 8.03 27.70 -2.28
C MET A 194 7.31 27.53 -3.62
N THR A 195 7.97 27.85 -4.71
CA THR A 195 7.50 27.55 -6.06
C THR A 195 7.75 26.08 -6.41
N PHE A 196 7.15 25.58 -7.49
CA PHE A 196 7.39 24.22 -7.97
C PHE A 196 8.89 23.95 -8.20
N PHE A 197 9.62 24.88 -8.79
CA PHE A 197 11.06 24.73 -9.06
C PHE A 197 11.96 24.84 -7.83
N ARG A 198 11.40 25.20 -6.67
CA ARG A 198 12.12 25.23 -5.38
C ARG A 198 11.77 24.05 -4.48
N MET A 199 10.89 23.15 -4.94
CA MET A 199 10.56 21.94 -4.17
C MET A 199 11.75 20.96 -4.17
N PRO A 200 11.99 20.24 -3.04
CA PRO A 200 12.96 19.16 -2.98
C PRO A 200 12.66 18.05 -4.00
N LEU A 201 13.69 17.38 -4.49
CA LEU A 201 13.55 16.29 -5.47
C LEU A 201 12.65 15.16 -4.98
N PHE A 202 12.69 14.83 -3.69
CA PHE A 202 11.82 13.81 -3.11
C PHE A 202 10.33 14.19 -3.21
N VAL A 203 9.99 15.46 -3.00
CA VAL A 203 8.62 15.97 -3.20
C VAL A 203 8.20 15.86 -4.66
N TRP A 204 9.10 16.18 -5.60
CA TRP A 204 8.85 15.98 -7.02
C TRP A 204 8.63 14.52 -7.38
N ALA A 205 9.42 13.60 -6.84
CA ALA A 205 9.26 12.18 -7.07
C ALA A 205 7.89 11.69 -6.57
N LEU A 206 7.48 12.09 -5.36
CA LEU A 206 6.16 11.73 -4.80
C LEU A 206 5.02 12.37 -5.61
N TYR A 207 5.17 13.60 -6.06
CA TYR A 207 4.18 14.27 -6.89
C TYR A 207 4.00 13.56 -8.23
N ALA A 208 5.09 13.25 -8.94
CA ALA A 208 5.05 12.51 -10.20
C ALA A 208 4.46 11.10 -10.01
N THR A 209 4.87 10.38 -8.96
CA THR A 209 4.30 9.07 -8.60
C THR A 209 2.80 9.18 -8.36
N SER A 210 2.34 10.22 -7.66
CA SER A 210 0.92 10.45 -7.39
C SER A 210 0.10 10.68 -8.66
N VAL A 211 0.65 11.42 -9.62
CA VAL A 211 0.01 11.62 -10.95
C VAL A 211 -0.09 10.28 -11.69
N ILE A 212 1.00 9.50 -11.70
CA ILE A 212 1.02 8.17 -12.33
C ILE A 212 0.00 7.25 -11.65
N GLN A 213 -0.07 7.22 -10.32
CA GLN A 213 -1.04 6.39 -9.60
C GLN A 213 -2.48 6.71 -9.98
N ILE A 214 -2.86 7.98 -10.10
CA ILE A 214 -4.22 8.37 -10.47
C ILE A 214 -4.54 7.99 -11.92
N LEU A 215 -3.59 8.04 -12.82
CA LEU A 215 -3.82 7.74 -14.24
C LEU A 215 -3.69 6.24 -14.55
N ALA A 216 -2.68 5.57 -14.02
CA ALA A 216 -2.38 4.18 -14.35
C ALA A 216 -3.21 3.17 -13.52
N THR A 217 -3.51 3.45 -12.26
CA THR A 217 -4.23 2.50 -11.41
C THR A 217 -5.66 2.22 -11.89
N PRO A 218 -6.45 3.16 -12.42
CA PRO A 218 -7.76 2.83 -13.00
C PRO A 218 -7.65 1.91 -14.22
N VAL A 219 -6.62 2.06 -15.05
CA VAL A 219 -6.39 1.18 -16.21
C VAL A 219 -6.08 -0.24 -15.74
N LEU A 220 -5.19 -0.39 -14.75
CA LEU A 220 -4.94 -1.68 -14.11
C LEU A 220 -6.22 -2.23 -13.48
N GLY A 221 -6.98 -1.40 -12.77
CA GLY A 221 -8.23 -1.77 -12.11
C GLY A 221 -9.27 -2.35 -13.08
N ILE A 222 -9.42 -1.74 -14.26
CA ILE A 222 -10.33 -2.25 -15.30
C ILE A 222 -9.88 -3.63 -15.76
N THR A 223 -8.59 -3.86 -16.05
CA THR A 223 -8.09 -5.16 -16.49
C THR A 223 -8.27 -6.24 -15.44
N LEU A 224 -8.10 -5.91 -14.16
CA LEU A 224 -8.36 -6.83 -13.05
C LEU A 224 -9.84 -7.19 -12.93
N LEU A 225 -10.76 -6.22 -13.10
CA LEU A 225 -12.20 -6.48 -13.11
C LEU A 225 -12.64 -7.33 -14.29
N LEU A 226 -12.09 -7.09 -15.47
CA LEU A 226 -12.37 -7.91 -16.66
C LEU A 226 -11.95 -9.36 -16.43
N LEU A 227 -10.78 -9.60 -15.84
CA LEU A 227 -10.35 -10.95 -15.49
C LEU A 227 -11.30 -11.63 -14.49
N ILE A 228 -11.79 -10.90 -13.47
CA ILE A 228 -12.79 -11.43 -12.54
C ILE A 228 -14.10 -11.76 -13.27
N ALA A 229 -14.55 -10.85 -14.16
CA ALA A 229 -15.78 -11.07 -14.94
C ALA A 229 -15.67 -12.30 -15.84
N GLU A 230 -14.55 -12.48 -16.53
CA GLU A 230 -14.32 -13.69 -17.35
C GLU A 230 -14.38 -14.96 -16.53
N ARG A 231 -13.74 -14.99 -15.35
CA ARG A 231 -13.71 -16.18 -14.48
C ARG A 231 -15.04 -16.48 -13.79
N VAL A 232 -15.77 -15.45 -13.34
CA VAL A 232 -16.97 -15.61 -12.51
C VAL A 232 -18.24 -15.65 -13.36
N LEU A 233 -18.30 -14.82 -14.40
CA LEU A 233 -19.49 -14.69 -15.27
C LEU A 233 -19.37 -15.50 -16.55
N HIS A 234 -18.20 -16.12 -16.82
CA HIS A 234 -17.91 -16.87 -18.04
C HIS A 234 -18.15 -16.04 -19.32
N VAL A 235 -17.85 -14.75 -19.26
CA VAL A 235 -17.95 -13.82 -20.40
C VAL A 235 -16.59 -13.78 -21.05
N GLY A 236 -16.48 -14.24 -22.31
CA GLY A 236 -15.25 -14.11 -23.09
C GLY A 236 -14.95 -12.63 -23.35
N ILE A 237 -13.79 -12.15 -22.94
CA ILE A 237 -13.35 -10.75 -23.06
C ILE A 237 -12.11 -10.67 -23.94
#